data_5f0abc42521372a32bcf2fc84619ffa3
#
_entry.id   5f0abc42521372a32bcf2fc84619ffa3
#
_cell.length_a   1.000
_cell.length_b   1.000
_cell.length_c   1.000
_cell.angle_alpha   90.00
_cell.angle_beta   90.00
_cell.angle_gamma   90.00
#
_symmetry.space_group_name_H-M   'P 1'
#
loop_
_entity.id
_entity.type
_entity.pdbx_description
1 polymer ?
#
loop_
_entity_poly.entity_id
_entity_poly.type
_entity_poly.pdbx_seq_one_letter_code
_entity_poly.pdbx_strand_id
1 'polypeptide(L)'
;TMVRDGLVFKDEDGQVIFNQYSFCELVKHLLVELVGISYEEASQIVERSSLATPVADAMEVAIFSHELPYYCAMLLYYGNGYWQKGIPAQPEDMDAHEALEKKIMEKYDLKEPFIWT
;
A
#
# COMPACT_ATOMS: atom_id res chain seq x y z
N THR A 1 -8.42 9.13 11.56
CA THR A 1 -7.53 8.19 12.23
C THR A 1 -6.12 8.39 11.73
N MET A 2 -5.20 8.56 12.65
CA MET A 2 -3.79 8.75 12.29
C MET A 2 -3.07 7.40 12.26
N VAL A 3 -2.49 7.09 11.12
CA VAL A 3 -1.58 5.94 10.99
C VAL A 3 -0.16 6.44 11.11
N ARG A 4 0.76 5.54 11.50
CA ARG A 4 2.15 5.91 11.72
C ARG A 4 3.08 4.79 11.25
N ASP A 5 4.35 5.15 11.11
CA ASP A 5 5.40 4.18 10.82
C ASP A 5 5.98 3.63 12.12
N GLY A 6 6.78 2.59 12.00
CA GLY A 6 7.51 2.03 13.12
C GLY A 6 6.69 1.12 14.03
N LEU A 7 5.61 0.54 13.53
CA LEU A 7 4.79 -0.39 14.30
C LEU A 7 5.49 -1.76 14.32
N VAL A 8 5.84 -2.23 15.52
CA VAL A 8 6.59 -3.48 15.69
C VAL A 8 5.65 -4.58 16.15
N PHE A 9 5.66 -5.70 15.42
CA PHE A 9 4.89 -6.90 15.77
C PHE A 9 5.83 -8.09 15.81
N LYS A 10 5.72 -8.88 16.87
CA LYS A 10 6.57 -10.06 17.09
C LYS A 10 5.74 -11.32 17.20
N ASP A 11 6.28 -12.42 16.69
CA ASP A 11 5.72 -13.75 16.87
C ASP A 11 6.87 -14.75 17.11
N GLU A 12 6.56 -16.04 17.11
CA GLU A 12 7.55 -17.09 17.38
C GLU A 12 8.64 -17.15 16.31
N ASP A 13 8.34 -16.73 15.09
CA ASP A 13 9.25 -16.86 13.96
C ASP A 13 10.08 -15.60 13.69
N GLY A 14 9.79 -14.51 14.40
CA GLY A 14 10.55 -13.28 14.20
C GLY A 14 9.74 -12.03 14.46
N GLN A 15 10.13 -10.97 13.78
CA GLN A 15 9.52 -9.66 14.00
C GLN A 15 9.33 -8.97 12.65
N VAL A 16 8.28 -8.14 12.56
CA VAL A 16 8.06 -7.26 11.41
C VAL A 16 7.86 -5.84 11.90
N ILE A 17 8.45 -4.91 11.19
CA ILE A 17 8.17 -3.48 11.39
C ILE A 17 7.26 -3.07 10.25
N PHE A 18 6.05 -2.60 10.60
CA PHE A 18 5.08 -2.14 9.62
C PHE A 18 5.08 -0.61 9.60
N ASN A 19 5.49 -0.05 8.49
CA ASN A 19 5.48 1.39 8.28
C ASN A 19 4.16 1.76 7.60
N GLN A 20 3.10 1.78 8.39
CA GLN A 20 1.73 1.93 7.89
C GLN A 20 1.50 3.28 7.23
N TYR A 21 2.03 4.35 7.78
CA TYR A 21 1.92 5.67 7.16
C TYR A 21 2.56 5.66 5.76
N SER A 22 3.78 5.13 5.65
CA SER A 22 4.47 5.03 4.36
C SER A 22 3.70 4.16 3.38
N PHE A 23 3.14 3.04 3.86
CA PHE A 23 2.33 2.16 3.02
C PHE A 23 1.10 2.90 2.47
N CYS A 24 0.37 3.59 3.32
CA CYS A 24 -0.80 4.34 2.90
C CYS A 24 -0.44 5.46 1.91
N GLU A 25 0.65 6.17 2.17
CA GLU A 25 1.10 7.23 1.26
C GLU A 25 1.52 6.67 -0.10
N LEU A 26 2.18 5.51 -0.11
CA LEU A 26 2.55 4.86 -1.36
C LEU A 26 1.30 4.52 -2.17
N VAL A 27 0.28 3.95 -1.54
CA VAL A 27 -0.98 3.62 -2.23
C VAL A 27 -1.66 4.88 -2.77
N LYS A 28 -1.68 5.96 -1.98
CA LYS A 28 -2.24 7.24 -2.44
C LYS A 28 -1.55 7.74 -3.71
N HIS A 29 -0.22 7.74 -3.70
CA HIS A 29 0.55 8.22 -4.86
C HIS A 29 0.44 7.30 -6.07
N LEU A 30 0.26 5.99 -5.86
CA LEU A 30 -0.04 5.08 -6.96
C LEU A 30 -1.39 5.41 -7.59
N LEU A 31 -2.39 5.77 -6.79
CA LEU A 31 -3.68 6.21 -7.33
C LEU A 31 -3.53 7.46 -8.18
N VAL A 32 -2.73 8.42 -7.72
CA VAL A 32 -2.46 9.64 -8.49
C VAL A 32 -1.79 9.31 -9.82
N GLU A 33 -0.75 8.48 -9.79
CA GLU A 33 0.06 8.18 -10.98
C GLU A 33 -0.63 7.24 -11.96
N LEU A 34 -1.34 6.22 -11.46
CA LEU A 34 -1.91 5.18 -12.32
C LEU A 34 -3.35 5.44 -12.72
N VAL A 35 -4.12 6.07 -11.86
CA VAL A 35 -5.53 6.38 -12.15
C VAL A 35 -5.70 7.80 -12.65
N GLY A 36 -4.86 8.73 -12.17
CA GLY A 36 -4.92 10.12 -12.61
C GLY A 36 -5.82 11.00 -11.76
N ILE A 37 -6.17 10.56 -10.55
CA ILE A 37 -6.96 11.39 -9.62
C ILE A 37 -6.03 12.30 -8.83
N SER A 38 -6.62 13.29 -8.14
CA SER A 38 -5.84 14.19 -7.29
C SER A 38 -5.36 13.47 -6.02
N TYR A 39 -4.30 14.00 -5.41
CA TYR A 39 -3.83 13.49 -4.13
C TYR A 39 -4.91 13.60 -3.05
N GLU A 40 -5.68 14.68 -3.06
CA GLU A 40 -6.77 14.86 -2.10
C GLU A 40 -7.83 13.76 -2.22
N GLU A 41 -8.23 13.44 -3.45
CA GLU A 41 -9.18 12.35 -3.69
C GLU A 41 -8.59 11.00 -3.30
N ALA A 42 -7.33 10.75 -3.66
CA ALA A 42 -6.63 9.53 -3.29
C ALA A 42 -6.54 9.38 -1.76
N SER A 43 -6.24 10.48 -1.05
CA SER A 43 -6.20 10.48 0.42
C SER A 43 -7.53 10.11 1.02
N GLN A 44 -8.62 10.66 0.51
CA GLN A 44 -9.96 10.33 1.02
C GLN A 44 -10.28 8.86 0.84
N ILE A 45 -9.94 8.30 -0.32
CA ILE A 45 -10.17 6.89 -0.61
C ILE A 45 -9.41 5.99 0.35
N VAL A 46 -8.11 6.25 0.53
CA VAL A 46 -7.26 5.41 1.39
C VAL A 46 -7.64 5.57 2.86
N GLU A 47 -7.89 6.79 3.31
CA GLU A 47 -8.21 7.07 4.71
C GLU A 47 -9.56 6.49 5.14
N ARG A 48 -10.47 6.27 4.22
CA ARG A 48 -11.75 5.62 4.48
C ARG A 48 -11.68 4.11 4.40
N SER A 49 -10.55 3.56 3.98
CA SER A 49 -10.38 2.12 3.78
C SER A 49 -9.81 1.44 5.03
N SER A 50 -9.80 0.11 5.00
CA SER A 50 -9.18 -0.69 6.06
C SER A 50 -7.66 -0.51 6.13
N LEU A 51 -7.03 0.00 5.07
CA LEU A 51 -5.58 0.24 5.07
C LEU A 51 -5.17 1.28 6.11
N ALA A 52 -6.07 2.19 6.45
CA ALA A 52 -5.80 3.25 7.40
C ALA A 52 -6.31 2.94 8.81
N THR A 53 -6.76 1.71 9.06
CA THR A 53 -7.19 1.30 10.40
C THR A 53 -6.02 0.71 11.18
N PRO A 54 -6.04 0.82 12.52
CA PRO A 54 -4.99 0.21 13.33
C PRO A 54 -4.91 -1.29 13.11
N VAL A 55 -3.67 -1.81 13.02
CA VAL A 55 -3.39 -3.23 12.86
C VAL A 55 -3.25 -3.85 14.25
N ALA A 56 -3.89 -5.00 14.46
CA ALA A 56 -3.96 -5.63 15.78
C ALA A 56 -2.76 -6.52 16.10
N ASP A 57 -2.23 -7.24 15.11
CA ASP A 57 -1.19 -8.23 15.38
C ASP A 57 -0.34 -8.56 14.14
N ALA A 58 0.67 -9.40 14.36
CA ALA A 58 1.60 -9.79 13.29
C ALA A 58 0.93 -10.56 12.15
N MET A 59 -0.11 -11.35 12.45
CA MET A 59 -0.82 -12.09 11.42
C MET A 59 -1.53 -11.14 10.45
N GLU A 60 -2.15 -10.10 10.96
CA GLU A 60 -2.82 -9.09 10.14
C GLU A 60 -1.82 -8.37 9.24
N VAL A 61 -0.64 -8.03 9.79
CA VAL A 61 0.45 -7.44 9.01
C VAL A 61 0.91 -8.40 7.90
N ALA A 62 1.04 -9.68 8.21
CA ALA A 62 1.44 -10.68 7.23
C ALA A 62 0.44 -10.76 6.08
N ILE A 63 -0.85 -10.68 6.37
CA ILE A 63 -1.89 -10.67 5.35
C ILE A 63 -1.72 -9.46 4.42
N PHE A 64 -1.51 -8.27 4.98
CA PHE A 64 -1.27 -7.07 4.17
C PHE A 64 0.00 -7.18 3.33
N SER A 65 1.05 -7.80 3.86
CA SER A 65 2.33 -7.89 3.15
C SER A 65 2.29 -8.79 1.91
N HIS A 66 1.30 -9.68 1.83
CA HIS A 66 1.12 -10.53 0.65
C HIS A 66 0.43 -9.80 -0.51
N GLU A 67 -0.10 -8.63 -0.25
CA GLU A 67 -0.78 -7.84 -1.28
C GLU A 67 0.13 -6.74 -1.79
N LEU A 68 0.29 -6.66 -3.12
CA LEU A 68 1.06 -5.59 -3.72
C LEU A 68 0.35 -4.26 -3.53
N PRO A 69 1.07 -3.15 -3.33
CA PRO A 69 0.44 -1.83 -3.30
C PRO A 69 -0.40 -1.53 -4.53
N TYR A 70 0.01 -2.01 -5.70
CA TYR A 70 -0.78 -1.89 -6.94
C TYR A 70 -2.15 -2.52 -6.77
N TYR A 71 -2.20 -3.73 -6.23
CA TYR A 71 -3.47 -4.43 -6.02
C TYR A 71 -4.37 -3.63 -5.09
N CYS A 72 -3.82 -3.14 -3.99
CA CYS A 72 -4.57 -2.31 -3.04
C CYS A 72 -5.15 -1.07 -3.71
N ALA A 73 -4.34 -0.37 -4.51
CA ALA A 73 -4.78 0.83 -5.21
C ALA A 73 -5.93 0.53 -6.18
N MET A 74 -5.76 -0.51 -7.00
CA MET A 74 -6.77 -0.86 -7.99
C MET A 74 -8.07 -1.36 -7.34
N LEU A 75 -7.94 -2.15 -6.28
CA LEU A 75 -9.09 -2.66 -5.54
C LEU A 75 -9.88 -1.52 -4.91
N LEU A 76 -9.21 -0.55 -4.30
CA LEU A 76 -9.86 0.59 -3.66
C LEU A 76 -10.60 1.48 -4.67
N TYR A 77 -10.03 1.66 -5.85
CA TYR A 77 -10.63 2.55 -6.83
C TYR A 77 -11.69 1.87 -7.69
N TYR A 78 -11.35 0.70 -8.26
CA TYR A 78 -12.21 0.01 -9.21
C TYR A 78 -13.09 -1.06 -8.57
N GLY A 79 -12.78 -1.53 -7.35
CA GLY A 79 -13.55 -2.53 -6.65
C GLY A 79 -13.10 -3.96 -6.92
N ASN A 80 -13.80 -4.91 -6.28
CA ASN A 80 -13.50 -6.34 -6.43
C ASN A 80 -13.67 -6.78 -7.88
N GLY A 81 -12.77 -7.64 -8.34
CA GLY A 81 -12.84 -8.16 -9.70
C GLY A 81 -12.51 -7.14 -10.77
N TYR A 82 -11.72 -6.13 -10.43
CA TYR A 82 -11.37 -5.07 -11.37
C TYR A 82 -10.74 -5.58 -12.67
N TRP A 83 -10.05 -6.72 -12.60
CA TRP A 83 -9.45 -7.35 -13.79
C TRP A 83 -10.50 -7.82 -14.80
N GLN A 84 -11.73 -8.07 -14.37
CA GLN A 84 -12.83 -8.41 -15.26
C GLN A 84 -13.36 -7.19 -16.01
N LYS A 85 -12.98 -5.99 -15.57
CA LYS A 85 -13.38 -4.72 -16.18
C LYS A 85 -12.34 -4.18 -17.15
N GLY A 86 -11.32 -4.97 -17.46
CA GLY A 86 -10.27 -4.57 -18.38
C GLY A 86 -9.07 -3.89 -17.74
N ILE A 87 -9.02 -3.84 -16.42
CA ILE A 87 -7.87 -3.29 -15.70
C ILE A 87 -6.89 -4.46 -15.46
N PRO A 88 -5.59 -4.30 -15.78
CA PRO A 88 -4.63 -5.39 -15.56
C PRO A 88 -4.61 -5.85 -14.11
N ALA A 89 -4.66 -7.16 -13.88
CA ALA A 89 -4.64 -7.73 -12.53
C ALA A 89 -3.33 -7.43 -11.82
N GLN A 90 -2.23 -7.38 -12.57
CA GLN A 90 -0.90 -7.04 -12.09
C GLN A 90 -0.30 -6.02 -13.04
N PRO A 91 0.72 -5.27 -12.61
CA PRO A 91 1.41 -4.36 -13.52
C PRO A 91 1.92 -5.12 -14.75
N GLU A 92 1.68 -4.58 -15.94
CA GLU A 92 2.11 -5.24 -17.19
C GLU A 92 3.63 -5.29 -17.30
N ASP A 93 4.30 -4.28 -16.76
CA ASP A 93 5.76 -4.22 -16.70
C ASP A 93 6.17 -4.05 -15.24
N MET A 94 6.53 -5.15 -14.60
CA MET A 94 6.90 -5.14 -13.18
C MET A 94 8.13 -4.29 -12.91
N ASP A 95 9.12 -4.30 -13.81
CA ASP A 95 10.32 -3.49 -13.61
C ASP A 95 9.98 -2.00 -13.62
N ALA A 96 9.13 -1.57 -14.54
CA ALA A 96 8.68 -0.18 -14.61
C ALA A 96 7.85 0.19 -13.37
N HIS A 97 7.02 -0.73 -12.89
CA HIS A 97 6.22 -0.49 -11.69
C HIS A 97 7.09 -0.37 -10.45
N GLU A 98 8.07 -1.24 -10.29
CA GLU A 98 9.00 -1.16 -9.16
C GLU A 98 9.79 0.14 -9.20
N ALA A 99 10.20 0.59 -10.38
CA ALA A 99 10.88 1.87 -10.55
C ALA A 99 9.97 3.05 -10.15
N LEU A 100 8.68 2.96 -10.49
CA LEU A 100 7.70 3.98 -10.09
C LEU A 100 7.54 4.03 -8.58
N GLU A 101 7.40 2.88 -7.92
CA GLU A 101 7.29 2.82 -6.46
C GLU A 101 8.52 3.39 -5.78
N LYS A 102 9.71 3.03 -6.27
CA LYS A 102 10.96 3.55 -5.74
C LYS A 102 11.05 5.06 -5.89
N LYS A 103 10.65 5.57 -7.04
CA LYS A 103 10.63 7.02 -7.29
C LYS A 103 9.70 7.74 -6.33
N ILE A 104 8.53 7.18 -6.09
CA ILE A 104 7.56 7.75 -5.13
C ILE A 104 8.15 7.75 -3.73
N MET A 105 8.73 6.63 -3.30
CA MET A 105 9.30 6.53 -1.96
C MET A 105 10.45 7.52 -1.76
N GLU A 106 11.31 7.69 -2.75
CA GLU A 106 12.41 8.64 -2.67
C GLU A 106 11.90 10.10 -2.65
N LYS A 107 10.93 10.40 -3.50
CA LYS A 107 10.40 11.77 -3.62
C LYS A 107 9.71 12.24 -2.34
N TYR A 108 9.00 11.35 -1.66
CA TYR A 108 8.21 11.70 -0.48
C TYR A 108 8.82 11.20 0.82
N ASP A 109 10.05 10.70 0.76
CA ASP A 109 10.80 10.20 1.92
C ASP A 109 10.01 9.13 2.69
N LEU A 110 9.48 8.16 1.96
CA LEU A 110 8.73 7.06 2.54
C LEU A 110 9.63 5.89 2.84
N LYS A 111 9.31 5.15 3.90
CA LYS A 111 10.06 3.98 4.32
C LYS A 111 9.49 2.72 3.66
N GLU A 112 10.29 1.66 3.61
CA GLU A 112 9.80 0.36 3.17
C GLU A 112 8.61 -0.04 4.04
N PRO A 113 7.47 -0.41 3.45
CA PRO A 113 6.26 -0.71 4.23
C PRO A 113 6.44 -1.85 5.23
N PHE A 114 7.16 -2.90 4.86
CA PHE A 114 7.34 -4.09 5.70
C PHE A 114 8.82 -4.44 5.80
N ILE A 115 9.34 -4.48 7.03
CA ILE A 115 10.72 -4.86 7.28
C ILE A 115 10.71 -6.09 8.20
N TRP A 116 11.10 -7.23 7.64
CA TRP A 116 11.14 -8.52 8.34
C TRP A 116 12.52 -8.79 8.91
N THR A 117 12.57 -9.24 10.14
CA THR A 117 13.83 -9.60 10.79
C THR A 117 13.71 -10.90 11.61
#